data_8a812e7f369e5a7c1c921c6bbad45ecc
#
_entry.id   8a812e7f369e5a7c1c921c6bbad45ecc
#
_cell.length_a   1.000
_cell.length_b   1.000
_cell.length_c   1.000
_cell.angle_alpha   90.00
_cell.angle_beta   90.00
_cell.angle_gamma   90.00
#
_symmetry.space_group_name_H-M   'P 1'
#
loop_
_entity.id
_entity.type
_entity.pdbx_description
1 polymer ?
#
loop_
_entity_poly.entity_id
_entity_poly.type
_entity_poly.pdbx_seq_one_letter_code
_entity_poly.pdbx_strand_id
1 'polypeptide(L)'
;MAIEWTGNRGSGTAGYRAYDRSHAVTAEGKPPIAGSSDPAFRGDPSRYSPEDLLVASLSACHMLWYLHLCAEAGVTVTAYRDDAEGVMREEDADGGGRFAEVVLRPLVTVRAPDMVEPATRLHAEAHRRCFIANSVSFLVRLEAQVEVEGSA
;
A
#
# COMPACT_ATOMS: atom_id res chain seq x y z
N MET A 1 -3.43 -18.50 0.35
CA MET A 1 -2.58 -17.74 1.28
C MET A 1 -2.58 -18.41 2.64
N ALA A 2 -1.42 -18.51 3.29
CA ALA A 2 -1.30 -18.96 4.68
C ALA A 2 -0.53 -17.90 5.49
N ILE A 3 -0.90 -17.75 6.77
CA ILE A 3 -0.20 -16.94 7.75
C ILE A 3 0.27 -17.88 8.84
N GLU A 4 1.58 -17.89 9.11
CA GLU A 4 2.19 -18.72 10.13
C GLU A 4 2.93 -17.86 11.13
N TRP A 5 2.56 -17.96 12.41
CA TRP A 5 3.27 -17.29 13.49
C TRP A 5 4.61 -18.00 13.77
N THR A 6 5.70 -17.27 13.68
CA THR A 6 7.07 -17.77 13.86
C THR A 6 7.75 -17.21 15.12
N GLY A 7 7.03 -16.43 15.92
CA GLY A 7 7.56 -15.70 17.06
C GLY A 7 7.52 -16.44 18.41
N ASN A 8 7.28 -17.76 18.42
CA ASN A 8 7.30 -18.54 19.66
C ASN A 8 8.74 -18.74 20.16
N ARG A 9 9.05 -18.21 21.33
CA ARG A 9 10.35 -18.34 21.99
C ARG A 9 10.41 -19.47 23.02
N GLY A 10 9.46 -20.42 22.96
CA GLY A 10 9.40 -21.62 23.80
C GLY A 10 8.31 -21.58 24.88
N SER A 11 7.85 -20.40 25.29
CA SER A 11 6.76 -20.24 26.29
C SER A 11 5.42 -19.82 25.69
N GLY A 12 5.34 -19.75 24.36
CA GLY A 12 4.13 -19.29 23.66
C GLY A 12 3.70 -17.90 24.12
N THR A 13 2.42 -17.71 24.31
CA THR A 13 1.80 -16.44 24.74
C THR A 13 1.65 -16.35 26.26
N ALA A 14 2.54 -16.96 27.05
CA ALA A 14 2.49 -16.94 28.52
C ALA A 14 2.54 -15.54 29.16
N GLY A 15 2.94 -14.53 28.39
CA GLY A 15 2.88 -13.11 28.77
C GLY A 15 3.09 -12.23 27.55
N TYR A 16 2.64 -10.98 27.60
CA TYR A 16 2.71 -10.03 26.48
C TYR A 16 4.14 -9.83 25.93
N ARG A 17 5.16 -10.01 26.80
CA ARG A 17 6.59 -9.89 26.46
C ARG A 17 7.26 -11.23 26.17
N ALA A 18 6.55 -12.35 26.27
CA ALA A 18 7.11 -13.69 26.18
C ALA A 18 7.33 -14.17 24.74
N TYR A 19 6.79 -13.48 23.74
CA TYR A 19 6.81 -13.88 22.33
C TYR A 19 7.06 -12.71 21.40
N ASP A 20 7.52 -13.00 20.18
CA ASP A 20 7.67 -12.06 19.09
C ASP A 20 6.42 -12.07 18.18
N ARG A 21 6.17 -10.96 17.49
CA ARG A 21 5.06 -10.77 16.56
C ARG A 21 5.39 -11.26 15.15
N SER A 22 6.57 -11.85 15.00
CA SER A 22 7.07 -12.35 13.72
C SER A 22 6.15 -13.43 13.14
N HIS A 23 5.84 -13.30 11.87
CA HIS A 23 5.07 -14.26 11.11
C HIS A 23 5.54 -14.30 9.65
N ALA A 24 5.16 -15.34 8.95
CA ALA A 24 5.38 -15.47 7.51
C ALA A 24 4.04 -15.47 6.78
N VAL A 25 3.95 -14.68 5.70
CA VAL A 25 2.84 -14.75 4.75
C VAL A 25 3.32 -15.55 3.55
N THR A 26 2.64 -16.65 3.23
CA THR A 26 3.03 -17.54 2.15
C THR A 26 1.88 -17.79 1.17
N ALA A 27 2.23 -18.01 -0.09
CA ALA A 27 1.32 -18.50 -1.12
C ALA A 27 2.10 -19.43 -2.06
N GLU A 28 1.42 -20.42 -2.62
CA GLU A 28 2.03 -21.35 -3.57
C GLU A 28 2.66 -20.60 -4.75
N GLY A 29 3.90 -20.96 -5.09
CA GLY A 29 4.65 -20.36 -6.19
C GLY A 29 5.13 -18.92 -5.98
N LYS A 30 5.03 -18.37 -4.76
CA LYS A 30 5.47 -17.01 -4.44
C LYS A 30 6.52 -16.98 -3.32
N PRO A 31 7.45 -16.02 -3.34
CA PRO A 31 8.35 -15.82 -2.23
C PRO A 31 7.57 -15.43 -0.96
N PRO A 32 8.00 -15.88 0.22
CA PRO A 32 7.36 -15.49 1.47
C PRO A 32 7.59 -14.01 1.78
N ILE A 33 6.61 -13.40 2.45
CA ILE A 33 6.73 -12.05 3.02
C ILE A 33 6.96 -12.21 4.52
N ALA A 34 8.03 -11.62 5.04
CA ALA A 34 8.30 -11.56 6.46
C ALA A 34 7.46 -10.44 7.09
N GLY A 35 6.57 -10.81 8.01
CA GLY A 35 5.67 -9.89 8.69
C GLY A 35 5.92 -9.79 10.19
N SER A 36 5.47 -8.68 10.78
CA SER A 36 5.39 -8.42 12.21
C SER A 36 4.23 -7.48 12.50
N SER A 37 4.08 -7.00 13.74
CA SER A 37 3.21 -5.86 14.04
C SER A 37 3.97 -4.55 13.92
N ASP A 38 3.25 -3.42 13.97
CA ASP A 38 3.86 -2.11 14.12
C ASP A 38 4.76 -2.05 15.38
N PRO A 39 5.87 -1.30 15.37
CA PRO A 39 6.75 -1.12 16.53
C PRO A 39 6.04 -0.63 17.79
N ALA A 40 4.97 0.19 17.67
CA ALA A 40 4.14 0.61 18.81
C ALA A 40 3.53 -0.59 19.55
N PHE A 41 3.27 -1.69 18.85
CA PHE A 41 2.78 -2.96 19.40
C PHE A 41 3.89 -4.01 19.58
N ARG A 42 5.14 -3.57 19.75
CA ARG A 42 6.34 -4.41 19.92
C ARG A 42 6.70 -5.23 18.69
N GLY A 43 6.38 -4.75 17.52
CA GLY A 43 6.79 -5.33 16.26
C GLY A 43 8.27 -5.12 15.95
N ASP A 44 8.74 -5.87 14.96
CA ASP A 44 10.07 -5.74 14.37
C ASP A 44 10.00 -4.73 13.21
N PRO A 45 10.66 -3.56 13.31
CA PRO A 45 10.60 -2.52 12.27
C PRO A 45 11.26 -2.92 10.94
N SER A 46 11.96 -4.04 10.90
CA SER A 46 12.53 -4.58 9.65
C SER A 46 11.55 -5.44 8.84
N ARG A 47 10.33 -5.63 9.33
CA ARG A 47 9.29 -6.48 8.73
C ARG A 47 8.03 -5.67 8.45
N TYR A 48 7.28 -6.08 7.45
CA TYR A 48 6.01 -5.44 7.11
C TYR A 48 4.95 -5.70 8.17
N SER A 49 4.26 -4.64 8.58
CA SER A 49 3.05 -4.75 9.39
C SER A 49 1.83 -5.04 8.50
N PRO A 50 0.70 -5.52 9.05
CA PRO A 50 -0.55 -5.62 8.31
C PRO A 50 -1.00 -4.29 7.71
N GLU A 51 -0.76 -3.19 8.41
CA GLU A 51 -1.06 -1.82 7.99
C GLU A 51 -0.23 -1.42 6.76
N ASP A 52 1.09 -1.72 6.74
CA ASP A 52 1.95 -1.51 5.58
C ASP A 52 1.44 -2.27 4.36
N LEU A 53 1.05 -3.53 4.55
CA LEU A 53 0.56 -4.38 3.47
C LEU A 53 -0.78 -3.86 2.92
N LEU A 54 -1.65 -3.30 3.75
CA LEU A 54 -2.91 -2.69 3.30
C LEU A 54 -2.65 -1.43 2.46
N VAL A 55 -1.79 -0.53 2.92
CA VAL A 55 -1.40 0.68 2.18
C VAL A 55 -0.72 0.30 0.86
N ALA A 56 0.22 -0.65 0.90
CA ALA A 56 0.90 -1.15 -0.29
C ALA A 56 -0.08 -1.77 -1.30
N SER A 57 -1.11 -2.49 -0.83
CA SER A 57 -2.12 -3.09 -1.72
C SER A 57 -2.98 -2.04 -2.42
N LEU A 58 -3.33 -0.94 -1.74
CA LEU A 58 -4.05 0.20 -2.31
C LEU A 58 -3.22 0.89 -3.38
N SER A 59 -1.97 1.23 -3.06
CA SER A 59 -1.03 1.86 -3.98
C SER A 59 -0.77 1.00 -5.23
N ALA A 60 -0.46 -0.28 -5.04
CA ALA A 60 -0.20 -1.21 -6.14
C ALA A 60 -1.44 -1.41 -7.05
N CYS A 61 -2.63 -1.53 -6.46
CA CYS A 61 -3.87 -1.67 -7.23
C CYS A 61 -4.14 -0.43 -8.09
N HIS A 62 -3.97 0.77 -7.51
CA HIS A 62 -4.10 2.03 -8.25
C HIS A 62 -3.08 2.11 -9.40
N MET A 63 -1.81 1.84 -9.12
CA MET A 63 -0.73 1.83 -10.12
C MET A 63 -1.05 0.92 -11.30
N LEU A 64 -1.46 -0.32 -11.04
CA LEU A 64 -1.73 -1.30 -12.10
C LEU A 64 -2.90 -0.87 -12.99
N TRP A 65 -3.98 -0.35 -12.42
CA TRP A 65 -5.08 0.22 -13.18
C TRP A 65 -4.66 1.44 -13.99
N TYR A 66 -3.89 2.34 -13.37
CA TYR A 66 -3.39 3.54 -14.04
C TYR A 66 -2.51 3.23 -15.24
N LEU A 67 -1.52 2.33 -15.08
CA LEU A 67 -0.63 1.93 -16.17
C LEU A 67 -1.41 1.25 -17.32
N HIS A 68 -2.40 0.42 -16.99
CA HIS A 68 -3.27 -0.20 -17.98
C HIS A 68 -4.03 0.86 -18.80
N LEU A 69 -4.69 1.80 -18.13
CA LEU A 69 -5.45 2.87 -18.79
C LEU A 69 -4.57 3.79 -19.61
N CYS A 70 -3.36 4.11 -19.13
CA CYS A 70 -2.38 4.88 -19.91
C CYS A 70 -2.02 4.15 -21.21
N ALA A 71 -1.74 2.85 -21.13
CA ALA A 71 -1.41 2.05 -22.31
C ALA A 71 -2.57 2.02 -23.32
N GLU A 72 -3.82 1.86 -22.88
CA GLU A 72 -5.01 1.90 -23.75
C GLU A 72 -5.22 3.28 -24.38
N ALA A 73 -4.89 4.35 -23.67
CA ALA A 73 -5.02 5.73 -24.17
C ALA A 73 -3.84 6.23 -25.01
N GLY A 74 -2.82 5.39 -25.25
CA GLY A 74 -1.62 5.78 -25.97
C GLY A 74 -0.68 6.71 -25.17
N VAL A 75 -0.85 6.81 -23.87
CA VAL A 75 0.03 7.55 -22.95
C VAL A 75 1.21 6.66 -22.56
N THR A 76 2.42 7.08 -22.89
CA THR A 76 3.64 6.33 -22.54
C THR A 76 4.19 6.81 -21.20
N VAL A 77 3.97 6.02 -20.15
CA VAL A 77 4.57 6.20 -18.83
C VAL A 77 5.96 5.56 -18.83
N THR A 78 6.97 6.31 -18.39
CA THR A 78 8.37 5.84 -18.32
C THR A 78 8.84 5.61 -16.90
N ALA A 79 8.20 6.24 -15.89
CA ALA A 79 8.42 5.96 -14.48
C ALA A 79 7.14 6.18 -13.66
N TYR A 80 7.02 5.45 -12.57
CA TYR A 80 5.96 5.58 -11.60
C TYR A 80 6.51 5.28 -10.20
N ARG A 81 6.27 6.18 -9.26
CA ARG A 81 6.56 6.00 -7.84
C ARG A 81 5.39 6.54 -7.04
N ASP A 82 5.02 5.86 -5.97
CA ASP A 82 3.99 6.33 -5.05
C ASP A 82 4.52 6.26 -3.61
N ASP A 83 4.59 7.40 -2.95
CA ASP A 83 4.94 7.53 -1.54
C ASP A 83 3.63 7.60 -0.71
N ALA A 84 2.92 6.48 -0.69
CA ALA A 84 1.63 6.34 -0.02
C ALA A 84 1.75 6.37 1.50
N GLU A 85 0.78 6.98 2.16
CA GLU A 85 0.72 7.13 3.62
C GLU A 85 -0.65 6.75 4.16
N GLY A 86 -0.68 5.97 5.24
CA GLY A 86 -1.90 5.62 5.98
C GLY A 86 -1.98 6.36 7.31
N VAL A 87 -3.14 6.92 7.62
CA VAL A 87 -3.42 7.56 8.93
C VAL A 87 -4.35 6.67 9.73
N MET A 88 -3.85 6.21 10.88
CA MET A 88 -4.61 5.41 11.83
C MET A 88 -5.25 6.29 12.91
N ARG A 89 -6.42 5.88 13.40
CA ARG A 89 -7.01 6.39 14.65
C ARG A 89 -7.15 5.22 15.60
N GLU A 90 -6.65 5.39 16.80
CA GLU A 90 -6.93 4.52 17.93
C GLU A 90 -8.28 4.91 18.53
N GLU A 91 -9.17 3.95 18.81
CA GLU A 91 -10.45 4.22 19.46
C GLU A 91 -10.30 3.99 20.97
N ASP A 92 -10.71 5.01 21.74
CA ASP A 92 -10.27 5.27 23.11
C ASP A 92 -10.69 4.29 24.21
N ALA A 93 -11.69 3.44 24.03
CA ALA A 93 -12.25 2.69 25.16
C ALA A 93 -11.96 1.19 25.15
N ASP A 94 -11.83 0.57 23.98
CA ASP A 94 -11.76 -0.89 23.84
C ASP A 94 -10.43 -1.39 23.19
N GLY A 95 -9.46 -0.49 22.96
CA GLY A 95 -8.16 -0.84 22.37
C GLY A 95 -8.22 -1.19 20.90
N GLY A 96 -9.29 -0.84 20.21
CA GLY A 96 -9.44 -0.97 18.76
C GLY A 96 -8.86 0.23 18.01
N GLY A 97 -8.64 0.06 16.71
CA GLY A 97 -8.20 1.13 15.83
C GLY A 97 -8.66 0.88 14.40
N ARG A 98 -8.62 1.93 13.58
CA ARG A 98 -8.96 1.84 12.15
C ARG A 98 -8.22 2.89 11.34
N PHE A 99 -8.07 2.64 10.06
CA PHE A 99 -7.64 3.70 9.15
C PHE A 99 -8.67 4.83 9.10
N ALA A 100 -8.21 6.06 9.26
CA ALA A 100 -9.00 7.25 9.02
C ALA A 100 -8.97 7.59 7.53
N GLU A 101 -7.79 7.51 6.92
CA GLU A 101 -7.56 7.71 5.50
C GLU A 101 -6.27 7.03 5.03
N VAL A 102 -6.15 6.84 3.72
CA VAL A 102 -4.90 6.58 3.03
C VAL A 102 -4.72 7.62 1.93
N VAL A 103 -3.54 8.20 1.83
CA VAL A 103 -3.19 9.18 0.80
C VAL A 103 -2.20 8.55 -0.16
N LEU A 104 -2.58 8.42 -1.42
CA LEU A 104 -1.69 8.01 -2.51
C LEU A 104 -1.06 9.27 -3.13
N ARG A 105 0.26 9.27 -3.31
CA ARG A 105 1.03 10.38 -3.90
C ARG A 105 1.85 9.92 -5.09
N PRO A 106 1.21 9.42 -6.16
CA PRO A 106 1.95 8.97 -7.33
C PRO A 106 2.65 10.14 -8.02
N LEU A 107 3.95 9.97 -8.24
CA LEU A 107 4.76 10.75 -9.15
C LEU A 107 4.97 9.94 -10.42
N VAL A 108 4.49 10.46 -11.55
CA VAL A 108 4.48 9.77 -12.83
C VAL A 108 5.30 10.56 -13.84
N THR A 109 6.21 9.89 -14.53
CA THR A 109 6.94 10.47 -15.65
C THR A 109 6.37 9.96 -16.97
N VAL A 110 6.02 10.87 -17.86
CA VAL A 110 5.54 10.56 -19.22
C VAL A 110 6.55 10.99 -20.26
N ARG A 111 6.52 10.34 -21.43
CA ARG A 111 7.51 10.54 -22.49
C ARG A 111 7.47 11.89 -23.15
N ALA A 112 6.30 12.53 -23.26
CA ALA A 112 6.13 13.77 -24.04
C ALA A 112 5.14 14.75 -23.36
N PRO A 113 5.29 16.08 -23.60
CA PRO A 113 4.46 17.09 -22.95
C PRO A 113 2.96 16.97 -23.23
N ASP A 114 2.58 16.54 -24.42
CA ASP A 114 1.18 16.33 -24.82
C ASP A 114 0.49 15.17 -24.09
N MET A 115 1.28 14.31 -23.40
CA MET A 115 0.78 13.20 -22.60
C MET A 115 0.43 13.61 -21.15
N VAL A 116 0.86 14.77 -20.67
CA VAL A 116 0.68 15.19 -19.26
C VAL A 116 -0.79 15.31 -18.88
N GLU A 117 -1.56 16.03 -19.70
CA GLU A 117 -2.97 16.28 -19.42
C GLU A 117 -3.82 15.00 -19.49
N PRO A 118 -3.75 14.15 -20.53
CA PRO A 118 -4.44 12.87 -20.51
C PRO A 118 -3.98 11.95 -19.37
N ALA A 119 -2.68 11.89 -19.07
CA ALA A 119 -2.16 11.12 -17.94
C ALA A 119 -2.76 11.56 -16.60
N THR A 120 -2.86 12.85 -16.37
CA THR A 120 -3.45 13.43 -15.15
C THR A 120 -4.93 13.01 -15.00
N ARG A 121 -5.72 13.07 -16.06
CA ARG A 121 -7.13 12.66 -16.02
C ARG A 121 -7.33 11.19 -15.72
N LEU A 122 -6.44 10.32 -16.21
CA LEU A 122 -6.56 8.87 -16.05
C LEU A 122 -6.43 8.40 -14.59
N HIS A 123 -5.85 9.20 -13.70
CA HIS A 123 -5.83 8.89 -12.27
C HIS A 123 -7.22 8.77 -11.66
N ALA A 124 -8.17 9.64 -12.03
CA ALA A 124 -9.54 9.57 -11.53
C ALA A 124 -10.24 8.29 -11.99
N GLU A 125 -10.00 7.86 -13.23
CA GLU A 125 -10.54 6.61 -13.76
C GLU A 125 -9.93 5.39 -13.07
N ALA A 126 -8.61 5.38 -12.88
CA ALA A 126 -7.89 4.32 -12.15
C ALA A 126 -8.42 4.18 -10.71
N HIS A 127 -8.66 5.30 -10.03
CA HIS A 127 -9.22 5.31 -8.68
C HIS A 127 -10.61 4.66 -8.63
N ARG A 128 -11.51 5.01 -9.56
CA ARG A 128 -12.84 4.39 -9.66
C ARG A 128 -12.82 2.89 -9.91
N ARG A 129 -11.80 2.39 -10.63
CA ARG A 129 -11.65 0.97 -10.97
C ARG A 129 -10.81 0.17 -9.99
N CYS A 130 -10.16 0.81 -9.03
CA CYS A 130 -9.32 0.14 -8.05
C CYS A 130 -10.14 -0.77 -7.14
N PHE A 131 -9.97 -2.08 -7.27
CA PHE A 131 -10.72 -3.06 -6.49
C PHE A 131 -10.49 -2.90 -4.99
N ILE A 132 -9.25 -2.61 -4.59
CA ILE A 132 -8.90 -2.48 -3.18
C ILE A 132 -9.52 -1.20 -2.60
N ALA A 133 -9.46 -0.06 -3.32
CA ALA A 133 -10.11 1.17 -2.88
C ALA A 133 -11.63 1.01 -2.73
N ASN A 134 -12.26 0.23 -3.64
CA ASN A 134 -13.70 -0.08 -3.57
C ASN A 134 -14.06 -1.09 -2.47
N SER A 135 -13.07 -1.69 -1.80
CA SER A 135 -13.26 -2.71 -0.77
C SER A 135 -13.00 -2.20 0.66
N VAL A 136 -12.64 -0.93 0.82
CA VAL A 136 -12.40 -0.28 2.11
C VAL A 136 -13.47 0.77 2.39
N SER A 137 -13.70 1.09 3.67
CA SER A 137 -14.72 2.06 4.10
C SER A 137 -14.15 3.42 4.51
N PHE A 138 -12.84 3.53 4.63
CA PHE A 138 -12.15 4.79 4.93
C PHE A 138 -11.85 5.55 3.63
N LEU A 139 -11.51 6.84 3.77
CA LEU A 139 -11.18 7.70 2.64
C LEU A 139 -9.83 7.29 2.01
N VAL A 140 -9.81 7.12 0.70
CA VAL A 140 -8.58 6.99 -0.09
C VAL A 140 -8.44 8.25 -0.93
N ARG A 141 -7.49 9.12 -0.56
CA ARG A 141 -7.19 10.36 -1.30
C ARG A 141 -6.08 10.14 -2.32
N LEU A 142 -6.11 10.95 -3.35
CA LEU A 142 -5.13 10.93 -4.42
C LEU A 142 -4.52 12.33 -4.62
N GLU A 143 -3.20 12.43 -4.49
CA GLU A 143 -2.40 13.66 -4.67
C GLU A 143 -1.34 13.42 -5.75
N ALA A 144 -1.80 13.10 -6.97
CA ALA A 144 -0.95 12.70 -8.08
C ALA A 144 -0.21 13.88 -8.73
N GLN A 145 1.00 13.65 -9.19
CA GLN A 145 1.81 14.57 -9.99
C GLN A 145 2.27 13.87 -11.27
N VAL A 146 2.25 14.60 -12.38
CA VAL A 146 2.72 14.10 -13.69
C VAL A 146 3.76 15.07 -14.23
N GLU A 147 4.91 14.55 -14.61
CA GLU A 147 6.03 15.28 -15.19
C GLU A 147 6.48 14.67 -16.52
N VAL A 148 7.26 15.42 -17.30
CA VAL A 148 7.82 14.94 -18.57
C VAL A 148 9.23 14.44 -18.37
N GLU A 149 9.58 13.35 -19.05
CA GLU A 149 10.93 12.79 -19.04
C GLU A 149 11.99 13.85 -19.41
N GLY A 150 12.99 14.01 -18.53
CA GLY A 150 14.06 14.98 -18.74
C GLY A 150 13.75 16.43 -18.34
N SER A 151 12.59 16.72 -17.77
CA SER A 151 12.29 18.01 -17.15
C SER A 151 12.84 18.05 -15.73
N ALA A 152 14.13 18.31 -15.57
CA ALA A 152 14.78 18.57 -14.28
C ALA A 152 15.26 20.02 -14.23
#